data_71c2cce6490adb10e887a8bbeda9d202
#
_entry.id   71c2cce6490adb10e887a8bbeda9d202
#
_cell.length_a   1.000
_cell.length_b   1.000
_cell.length_c   1.000
_cell.angle_alpha   90.00
_cell.angle_beta   90.00
_cell.angle_gamma   90.00
#
_symmetry.space_group_name_H-M   'P 1'
#
loop_
_entity.id
_entity.type
_entity.pdbx_description
1 polymer ?
#
loop_
_entity_poly.entity_id
_entity_poly.type
_entity_poly.pdbx_seq_one_letter_code
_entity_poly.pdbx_strand_id
1 'polypeptide(L)'
;VNPYTNCGKCASCRNGRVNACEHNETLGVQRNGAMCEYIALPWNKIIPASHISPRDCALIEPMSVGFHAVSRAQVTDIDTVMIIGCGMIGMGAIVRSTLRGATVIAVDLDDEKLELAKRVGAHHTINSMTENVHERLTKITEGFGPDVVIEAVGSPATYVMAVNEV
;
A
#
# COMPACT_ATOMS: atom_id res chain seq x y z
N VAL A 1 -6.26 9.93 -13.30
CA VAL A 1 -6.67 11.26 -12.84
C VAL A 1 -6.22 11.46 -11.40
N ASN A 2 -5.68 12.63 -11.07
CA ASN A 2 -5.45 13.03 -9.69
C ASN A 2 -6.76 13.55 -9.10
N PRO A 3 -7.35 12.88 -8.08
CA PRO A 3 -8.68 13.23 -7.57
C PRO A 3 -8.69 14.43 -6.62
N TYR A 4 -7.54 14.87 -6.13
CA TYR A 4 -7.45 15.93 -5.11
C TYR A 4 -7.62 17.33 -5.72
N THR A 5 -8.40 18.18 -5.02
CA THR A 5 -8.55 19.59 -5.35
C THR A 5 -8.07 20.42 -4.17
N ASN A 6 -7.01 21.15 -4.35
CA ASN A 6 -6.39 21.95 -3.30
C ASN A 6 -6.65 23.46 -3.51
N CYS A 7 -6.75 24.22 -2.41
CA CYS A 7 -7.07 25.64 -2.44
C CYS A 7 -5.87 26.55 -2.80
N GLY A 8 -4.63 26.05 -2.74
CA GLY A 8 -3.41 26.80 -3.04
C GLY A 8 -2.96 27.81 -1.98
N LYS A 9 -3.79 28.12 -0.96
CA LYS A 9 -3.54 29.25 -0.04
C LYS A 9 -3.47 28.88 1.45
N CYS A 10 -3.95 27.70 1.89
CA CYS A 10 -3.82 27.28 3.28
C CYS A 10 -2.37 26.95 3.65
N ALA A 11 -2.09 26.75 4.93
CA ALA A 11 -0.74 26.47 5.43
C ALA A 11 -0.11 25.25 4.75
N SER A 12 -0.84 24.15 4.62
CA SER A 12 -0.37 22.94 3.95
C SER A 12 -0.03 23.18 2.47
N CYS A 13 -0.89 23.90 1.74
CA CYS A 13 -0.66 24.21 0.33
C CYS A 13 0.60 25.09 0.13
N ARG A 14 0.78 26.11 0.97
CA ARG A 14 1.96 26.98 0.94
C ARG A 14 3.27 26.25 1.22
N ASN A 15 3.20 25.16 1.98
CA ASN A 15 4.34 24.28 2.28
C ASN A 15 4.49 23.10 1.29
N GLY A 16 3.81 23.14 0.14
CA GLY A 16 3.88 22.08 -0.88
C GLY A 16 3.15 20.78 -0.54
N ARG A 17 2.47 20.72 0.60
CA ARG A 17 1.72 19.54 1.07
C ARG A 17 0.25 19.61 0.65
N VAL A 18 0.03 19.68 -0.66
CA VAL A 18 -1.31 19.89 -1.25
C VAL A 18 -2.31 18.78 -0.94
N ASN A 19 -1.84 17.56 -0.69
CA ASN A 19 -2.65 16.42 -0.25
C ASN A 19 -3.25 16.60 1.15
N ALA A 20 -2.65 17.44 2.00
CA ALA A 20 -3.13 17.80 3.34
C ALA A 20 -3.85 19.15 3.36
N CYS A 21 -4.41 19.59 2.23
CA CYS A 21 -5.16 20.84 2.14
C CYS A 21 -6.38 20.81 3.06
N GLU A 22 -6.56 21.87 3.87
CA GLU A 22 -7.73 22.04 4.76
C GLU A 22 -9.07 22.11 3.99
N HIS A 23 -9.03 22.55 2.73
CA HIS A 23 -10.18 22.70 1.85
C HIS A 23 -10.11 21.72 0.67
N ASN A 24 -9.55 20.51 0.90
CA ASN A 24 -9.50 19.52 -0.15
C ASN A 24 -10.91 18.98 -0.46
N GLU A 25 -11.23 18.92 -1.74
CA GLU A 25 -12.44 18.27 -2.26
C GLU A 25 -12.03 17.12 -3.19
N THR A 26 -11.96 15.93 -2.63
CA THR A 26 -11.60 14.74 -3.39
C THR A 26 -12.76 14.31 -4.28
N LEU A 27 -12.46 14.08 -5.55
CA LEU A 27 -13.40 13.55 -6.54
C LEU A 27 -13.90 12.17 -6.10
N GLY A 28 -15.20 11.98 -6.02
CA GLY A 28 -15.82 10.75 -5.55
C GLY A 28 -15.99 10.63 -4.03
N VAL A 29 -15.57 11.66 -3.24
CA VAL A 29 -15.72 11.70 -1.79
C VAL A 29 -16.50 12.95 -1.36
N GLN A 30 -15.90 14.13 -1.44
CA GLN A 30 -16.58 15.40 -1.12
C GLN A 30 -17.34 16.00 -2.30
N ARG A 31 -17.06 15.54 -3.51
CA ARG A 31 -17.72 15.96 -4.75
C ARG A 31 -17.97 14.75 -5.65
N ASN A 32 -18.83 14.91 -6.67
CA ASN A 32 -19.17 13.83 -7.61
C ASN A 32 -17.92 13.22 -8.24
N GLY A 33 -17.90 11.89 -8.35
CA GLY A 33 -16.81 11.11 -8.89
C GLY A 33 -16.91 10.83 -10.39
N ALA A 34 -16.08 9.88 -10.84
CA ALA A 34 -15.90 9.53 -12.24
C ALA A 34 -16.70 8.29 -12.70
N MET A 35 -17.71 7.82 -11.93
CA MET A 35 -18.59 6.72 -12.34
C MET A 35 -19.66 7.24 -13.32
N CYS A 36 -19.21 7.69 -14.50
CA CYS A 36 -20.02 8.25 -15.57
C CYS A 36 -19.31 8.06 -16.93
N GLU A 37 -20.05 8.18 -18.01
CA GLU A 37 -19.50 8.03 -19.37
C GLU A 37 -18.55 9.18 -19.74
N TYR A 38 -18.86 10.41 -19.29
CA TYR A 38 -18.07 11.60 -19.56
C TYR A 38 -17.91 12.44 -18.31
N ILE A 39 -16.70 12.97 -18.11
CA ILE A 39 -16.39 13.88 -17.00
C ILE A 39 -15.52 15.04 -17.50
N ALA A 40 -15.84 16.26 -17.05
CA ALA A 40 -15.01 17.43 -17.29
C ALA A 40 -14.04 17.64 -16.11
N LEU A 41 -12.74 17.69 -16.38
CA LEU A 41 -11.69 17.83 -15.38
C LEU A 41 -10.67 18.88 -15.81
N PRO A 42 -10.02 19.58 -14.85
CA PRO A 42 -8.86 20.40 -15.17
C PRO A 42 -7.75 19.55 -15.82
N TRP A 43 -7.18 20.06 -16.92
CA TRP A 43 -6.20 19.32 -17.71
C TRP A 43 -4.97 18.88 -16.89
N ASN A 44 -4.54 19.69 -15.91
CA ASN A 44 -3.41 19.41 -15.04
C ASN A 44 -3.67 18.27 -14.02
N LYS A 45 -4.90 17.77 -13.94
CA LYS A 45 -5.28 16.59 -13.14
C LYS A 45 -5.30 15.29 -13.96
N ILE A 46 -5.12 15.40 -15.27
CA ILE A 46 -5.15 14.25 -16.18
C ILE A 46 -3.71 13.75 -16.37
N ILE A 47 -3.52 12.45 -16.12
CA ILE A 47 -2.25 11.77 -16.34
C ILE A 47 -2.43 10.87 -17.56
N PRO A 48 -1.72 11.12 -18.67
CA PRO A 48 -1.81 10.27 -19.87
C PRO A 48 -1.33 8.85 -19.56
N ALA A 49 -2.10 7.84 -19.96
CA ALA A 49 -1.81 6.43 -19.75
C ALA A 49 -2.19 5.58 -20.99
N SER A 50 -2.05 6.13 -22.18
CA SER A 50 -2.46 5.49 -23.44
C SER A 50 -1.70 4.20 -23.78
N HIS A 51 -0.58 3.96 -23.12
CA HIS A 51 0.26 2.75 -23.26
C HIS A 51 -0.10 1.64 -22.25
N ILE A 52 -1.08 1.87 -21.39
CA ILE A 52 -1.53 0.93 -20.35
C ILE A 52 -2.98 0.54 -20.63
N SER A 53 -3.33 -0.72 -20.48
CA SER A 53 -4.72 -1.17 -20.66
C SER A 53 -5.64 -0.56 -19.60
N PRO A 54 -6.94 -0.32 -19.88
CA PRO A 54 -7.89 0.15 -18.86
C PRO A 54 -7.95 -0.75 -17.63
N ARG A 55 -7.78 -2.06 -17.80
CA ARG A 55 -7.73 -3.03 -16.72
C ARG A 55 -6.53 -2.78 -15.79
N ASP A 56 -5.35 -2.57 -16.37
CA ASP A 56 -4.13 -2.31 -15.60
C ASP A 56 -4.16 -0.91 -14.97
N CYS A 57 -4.77 0.07 -15.66
CA CYS A 57 -5.00 1.40 -15.09
C CYS A 57 -5.82 1.36 -13.79
N ALA A 58 -6.76 0.43 -13.66
CA ALA A 58 -7.56 0.28 -12.45
C ALA A 58 -6.75 -0.17 -11.22
N LEU A 59 -5.57 -0.78 -11.43
CA LEU A 59 -4.67 -1.20 -10.35
C LEU A 59 -3.79 -0.07 -9.82
N ILE A 60 -3.60 1.01 -10.58
CA ILE A 60 -2.62 2.06 -10.26
C ILE A 60 -2.93 2.73 -8.92
N GLU A 61 -4.19 3.08 -8.68
CA GLU A 61 -4.58 3.79 -7.45
C GLU A 61 -4.34 2.93 -6.21
N PRO A 62 -4.94 1.73 -6.04
CA PRO A 62 -4.77 0.94 -4.84
C PRO A 62 -3.31 0.49 -4.63
N MET A 63 -2.58 0.17 -5.69
CA MET A 63 -1.15 -0.14 -5.58
C MET A 63 -0.33 1.07 -5.14
N SER A 64 -0.68 2.28 -5.59
CA SER A 64 0.03 3.51 -5.21
C SER A 64 -0.04 3.79 -3.69
N VAL A 65 -1.11 3.36 -3.03
CA VAL A 65 -1.25 3.44 -1.56
C VAL A 65 -0.19 2.57 -0.88
N GLY A 66 -0.03 1.32 -1.31
CA GLY A 66 1.04 0.43 -0.82
C GLY A 66 2.43 0.98 -1.10
N PHE A 67 2.68 1.51 -2.31
CA PHE A 67 3.93 2.18 -2.67
C PHE A 67 4.23 3.37 -1.76
N HIS A 68 3.22 4.16 -1.43
CA HIS A 68 3.36 5.28 -0.52
C HIS A 68 3.70 4.82 0.91
N ALA A 69 3.06 3.77 1.43
CA ALA A 69 3.35 3.21 2.74
C ALA A 69 4.82 2.79 2.87
N VAL A 70 5.34 2.04 1.89
CA VAL A 70 6.76 1.63 1.84
C VAL A 70 7.71 2.84 1.78
N SER A 71 7.33 3.88 1.02
CA SER A 71 8.12 5.11 0.95
C SER A 71 8.10 5.89 2.27
N ARG A 72 6.97 5.89 2.99
CA ARG A 72 6.84 6.52 4.32
C ARG A 72 7.64 5.77 5.38
N ALA A 73 7.68 4.44 5.30
CA ALA A 73 8.50 3.59 6.16
C ALA A 73 10.01 3.65 5.84
N GLN A 74 10.39 4.34 4.76
CA GLN A 74 11.78 4.49 4.29
C GLN A 74 12.52 3.16 4.06
N VAL A 75 11.79 2.12 3.67
CA VAL A 75 12.34 0.78 3.41
C VAL A 75 13.55 0.81 2.49
N THR A 76 14.57 0.07 2.85
CA THR A 76 15.84 -0.10 2.13
C THR A 76 16.11 -1.58 1.79
N ASP A 77 17.20 -1.87 1.15
CA ASP A 77 17.63 -3.22 0.73
C ASP A 77 18.16 -4.11 1.86
N ILE A 78 18.43 -3.52 3.03
CA ILE A 78 18.86 -4.29 4.21
C ILE A 78 17.69 -4.71 5.11
N ASP A 79 16.48 -4.16 4.88
CA ASP A 79 15.33 -4.36 5.76
C ASP A 79 14.61 -5.69 5.49
N THR A 80 14.12 -6.29 6.56
CA THR A 80 13.10 -7.34 6.53
C THR A 80 11.74 -6.70 6.79
N VAL A 81 10.84 -6.79 5.81
CA VAL A 81 9.52 -6.11 5.84
C VAL A 81 8.42 -7.15 5.98
N MET A 82 7.67 -7.09 7.07
CA MET A 82 6.43 -7.86 7.21
C MET A 82 5.24 -7.04 6.70
N ILE A 83 4.42 -7.65 5.85
CA ILE A 83 3.21 -7.04 5.30
C ILE A 83 2.02 -7.88 5.71
N ILE A 84 1.12 -7.30 6.51
CA ILE A 84 -0.09 -7.94 7.02
C ILE A 84 -1.26 -7.55 6.12
N GLY A 85 -1.85 -8.55 5.46
CA GLY A 85 -2.90 -8.38 4.48
C GLY A 85 -2.38 -8.30 3.04
N CYS A 86 -2.75 -9.30 2.23
CA CYS A 86 -2.37 -9.43 0.83
C CYS A 86 -3.51 -9.01 -0.13
N GLY A 87 -4.31 -7.99 0.25
CA GLY A 87 -5.23 -7.28 -0.64
C GLY A 87 -4.47 -6.37 -1.62
N MET A 88 -5.20 -5.58 -2.41
CA MET A 88 -4.58 -4.72 -3.44
C MET A 88 -3.54 -3.74 -2.88
N ILE A 89 -3.78 -3.18 -1.69
CA ILE A 89 -2.84 -2.26 -1.02
C ILE A 89 -1.61 -3.05 -0.55
N GLY A 90 -1.81 -4.18 0.14
CA GLY A 90 -0.72 -5.04 0.58
C GLY A 90 0.12 -5.57 -0.57
N MET A 91 -0.50 -5.98 -1.69
CA MET A 91 0.22 -6.37 -2.91
C MET A 91 1.09 -5.22 -3.45
N GLY A 92 0.58 -3.99 -3.44
CA GLY A 92 1.39 -2.81 -3.78
C GLY A 92 2.59 -2.65 -2.85
N ALA A 93 2.41 -2.85 -1.54
CA ALA A 93 3.51 -2.78 -0.58
C ALA A 93 4.53 -3.91 -0.80
N ILE A 94 4.09 -5.15 -1.10
CA ILE A 94 4.97 -6.28 -1.43
C ILE A 94 5.82 -5.94 -2.65
N VAL A 95 5.20 -5.57 -3.76
CA VAL A 95 5.91 -5.20 -5.00
C VAL A 95 6.91 -4.08 -4.75
N ARG A 96 6.52 -3.03 -4.03
CA ARG A 96 7.42 -1.90 -3.77
C ARG A 96 8.59 -2.26 -2.87
N SER A 97 8.37 -3.04 -1.82
CA SER A 97 9.44 -3.51 -0.92
C SER A 97 10.43 -4.40 -1.67
N THR A 98 9.93 -5.31 -2.50
CA THR A 98 10.77 -6.17 -3.38
C THR A 98 11.60 -5.33 -4.35
N LEU A 99 11.00 -4.30 -4.98
CA LEU A 99 11.71 -3.37 -5.88
C LEU A 99 12.76 -2.51 -5.15
N ARG A 100 12.67 -2.39 -3.82
CA ARG A 100 13.69 -1.76 -2.98
C ARG A 100 14.82 -2.71 -2.60
N GLY A 101 14.67 -4.01 -2.86
CA GLY A 101 15.64 -5.05 -2.48
C GLY A 101 15.43 -5.64 -1.09
N ALA A 102 14.38 -5.22 -0.37
CA ALA A 102 14.07 -5.71 0.96
C ALA A 102 13.67 -7.19 0.97
N THR A 103 13.92 -7.89 2.07
CA THR A 103 13.35 -9.21 2.33
C THR A 103 11.89 -9.07 2.74
N VAL A 104 10.95 -9.68 2.00
CA VAL A 104 9.51 -9.50 2.20
C VAL A 104 8.86 -10.75 2.76
N ILE A 105 8.16 -10.58 3.88
CA ILE A 105 7.32 -11.60 4.55
C ILE A 105 5.86 -11.17 4.42
N ALA A 106 5.05 -11.92 3.70
CA ALA A 106 3.62 -11.64 3.50
C ALA A 106 2.78 -12.50 4.45
N VAL A 107 1.82 -11.88 5.14
CA VAL A 107 0.91 -12.52 6.09
C VAL A 107 -0.54 -12.30 5.64
N ASP A 108 -1.31 -13.36 5.45
CA ASP A 108 -2.75 -13.31 5.15
C ASP A 108 -3.46 -14.56 5.71
N LEU A 109 -4.77 -14.60 5.63
CA LEU A 109 -5.62 -15.75 5.97
C LEU A 109 -5.83 -16.69 4.77
N ASP A 110 -5.60 -16.20 3.55
CA ASP A 110 -6.02 -16.78 2.29
C ASP A 110 -4.80 -17.26 1.49
N ASP A 111 -4.74 -18.57 1.25
CA ASP A 111 -3.64 -19.21 0.53
C ASP A 111 -3.52 -18.74 -0.92
N GLU A 112 -4.63 -18.43 -1.61
CA GLU A 112 -4.58 -17.94 -2.99
C GLU A 112 -3.90 -16.57 -3.06
N LYS A 113 -4.19 -15.69 -2.08
CA LYS A 113 -3.50 -14.39 -1.96
C LYS A 113 -2.03 -14.56 -1.60
N LEU A 114 -1.70 -15.50 -0.72
CA LEU A 114 -0.31 -15.80 -0.37
C LEU A 114 0.48 -16.33 -1.56
N GLU A 115 -0.12 -17.18 -2.38
CA GLU A 115 0.50 -17.63 -3.64
C GLU A 115 0.68 -16.49 -4.65
N LEU A 116 -0.26 -15.56 -4.72
CA LEU A 116 -0.09 -14.35 -5.52
C LEU A 116 1.03 -13.47 -4.95
N ALA A 117 1.10 -13.31 -3.62
CA ALA A 117 2.16 -12.56 -2.96
C ALA A 117 3.56 -13.11 -3.30
N LYS A 118 3.74 -14.44 -3.30
CA LYS A 118 4.99 -15.08 -3.76
C LYS A 118 5.31 -14.73 -5.22
N ARG A 119 4.33 -14.83 -6.10
CA ARG A 119 4.52 -14.53 -7.53
C ARG A 119 4.93 -13.09 -7.80
N VAL A 120 4.53 -12.15 -6.96
CA VAL A 120 4.88 -10.72 -7.09
C VAL A 120 6.08 -10.29 -6.26
N GLY A 121 6.74 -11.24 -5.56
CA GLY A 121 8.04 -11.02 -4.97
C GLY A 121 8.15 -11.20 -3.46
N ALA A 122 7.11 -11.69 -2.76
CA ALA A 122 7.28 -12.07 -1.35
C ALA A 122 8.25 -13.25 -1.22
N HIS A 123 9.27 -13.11 -0.38
CA HIS A 123 10.25 -14.14 -0.11
C HIS A 123 9.69 -15.24 0.80
N HIS A 124 8.85 -14.84 1.74
CA HIS A 124 8.19 -15.75 2.67
C HIS A 124 6.71 -15.42 2.76
N THR A 125 5.91 -16.43 3.06
CA THR A 125 4.48 -16.28 3.32
C THR A 125 4.10 -17.02 4.60
N ILE A 126 3.13 -16.48 5.34
CA ILE A 126 2.60 -17.06 6.57
C ILE A 126 1.08 -16.99 6.50
N ASN A 127 0.42 -18.15 6.58
CA ASN A 127 -1.03 -18.20 6.72
C ASN A 127 -1.39 -18.16 8.22
N SER A 128 -1.90 -16.99 8.68
CA SER A 128 -2.22 -16.77 10.09
C SER A 128 -3.44 -17.54 10.60
N MET A 129 -4.19 -18.26 9.74
CA MET A 129 -5.23 -19.20 10.15
C MET A 129 -4.67 -20.57 10.55
N THR A 130 -3.54 -20.95 9.96
CA THR A 130 -3.00 -22.32 10.09
C THR A 130 -1.64 -22.36 10.74
N GLU A 131 -0.95 -21.22 10.82
CA GLU A 131 0.40 -21.10 11.38
C GLU A 131 0.44 -20.08 12.54
N ASN A 132 1.33 -20.31 13.51
CA ASN A 132 1.65 -19.31 14.52
C ASN A 132 2.61 -18.26 13.90
N VAL A 133 2.12 -17.02 13.73
CA VAL A 133 2.86 -15.95 13.08
C VAL A 133 4.16 -15.65 13.80
N HIS A 134 4.14 -15.52 15.14
CA HIS A 134 5.32 -15.23 15.96
C HIS A 134 6.42 -16.30 15.81
N GLU A 135 6.04 -17.57 15.93
CA GLU A 135 7.00 -18.68 15.77
C GLU A 135 7.62 -18.74 14.36
N ARG A 136 6.79 -18.44 13.34
CA ARG A 136 7.26 -18.42 11.95
C ARG A 136 8.19 -17.25 11.70
N LEU A 137 7.86 -16.06 12.20
CA LEU A 137 8.72 -14.87 12.11
C LEU A 137 10.05 -15.10 12.82
N THR A 138 10.03 -15.60 14.05
CA THR A 138 11.26 -15.94 14.82
C THR A 138 12.19 -16.87 14.03
N LYS A 139 11.64 -17.88 13.33
CA LYS A 139 12.44 -18.80 12.50
C LYS A 139 12.98 -18.13 11.23
N ILE A 140 12.19 -17.28 10.57
CA ILE A 140 12.59 -16.61 9.32
C ILE A 140 13.66 -15.55 9.60
N THR A 141 13.52 -14.83 10.71
CA THR A 141 14.37 -13.68 11.08
C THR A 141 15.47 -14.05 12.09
N GLU A 142 15.66 -15.32 12.38
CA GLU A 142 16.63 -15.80 13.36
C GLU A 142 16.48 -15.15 14.76
N GLY A 143 15.24 -14.78 15.10
CA GLY A 143 14.88 -14.17 16.37
C GLY A 143 14.96 -12.64 16.42
N PHE A 144 15.40 -11.98 15.34
CA PHE A 144 15.52 -10.50 15.31
C PHE A 144 14.19 -9.78 15.04
N GLY A 145 13.19 -10.47 14.47
CA GLY A 145 11.95 -9.85 14.01
C GLY A 145 12.08 -9.08 12.69
N PRO A 146 11.01 -8.51 12.15
CA PRO A 146 11.06 -7.63 10.99
C PRO A 146 11.48 -6.22 11.41
N ASP A 147 12.24 -5.53 10.55
CA ASP A 147 12.64 -4.12 10.75
C ASP A 147 11.47 -3.17 10.51
N VAL A 148 10.54 -3.55 9.65
CA VAL A 148 9.37 -2.76 9.26
C VAL A 148 8.14 -3.64 9.17
N VAL A 149 7.04 -3.15 9.75
CA VAL A 149 5.71 -3.78 9.60
C VAL A 149 4.77 -2.82 8.89
N ILE A 150 4.11 -3.31 7.84
CA ILE A 150 3.05 -2.59 7.12
C ILE A 150 1.73 -3.34 7.30
N GLU A 151 0.80 -2.72 8.02
CA GLU A 151 -0.53 -3.24 8.25
C GLU A 151 -1.50 -2.72 7.18
N ALA A 152 -2.15 -3.62 6.44
CA ALA A 152 -3.02 -3.31 5.30
C ALA A 152 -4.40 -4.02 5.37
N VAL A 153 -4.85 -4.40 6.57
CA VAL A 153 -6.16 -5.04 6.83
C VAL A 153 -7.13 -4.08 7.49
N GLY A 154 -6.66 -3.34 8.52
CA GLY A 154 -7.48 -2.38 9.26
C GLY A 154 -8.31 -3.02 10.37
N SER A 155 -7.87 -4.10 10.99
CA SER A 155 -8.57 -4.74 12.12
C SER A 155 -7.82 -4.54 13.44
N PRO A 156 -8.52 -4.50 14.60
CA PRO A 156 -7.83 -4.41 15.90
C PRO A 156 -6.81 -5.54 16.13
N ALA A 157 -7.14 -6.75 15.69
CA ALA A 157 -6.26 -7.91 15.85
C ALA A 157 -4.95 -7.76 15.06
N THR A 158 -5.03 -7.28 13.82
CA THR A 158 -3.85 -7.07 12.98
C THR A 158 -3.02 -5.87 13.41
N TYR A 159 -3.62 -4.83 13.98
CA TYR A 159 -2.88 -3.75 14.65
C TYR A 159 -2.07 -4.24 15.85
N VAL A 160 -2.69 -5.06 16.71
CA VAL A 160 -1.99 -5.66 17.86
C VAL A 160 -0.84 -6.55 17.38
N MET A 161 -1.09 -7.39 16.36
CA MET A 161 -0.04 -8.20 15.72
C MET A 161 1.11 -7.30 15.22
N ALA A 162 0.80 -6.26 14.48
CA ALA A 162 1.81 -5.36 13.91
C ALA A 162 2.73 -4.74 14.97
N VAL A 163 2.17 -4.35 16.12
CA VAL A 163 2.95 -3.73 17.22
C VAL A 163 3.77 -4.76 18.00
N ASN A 164 3.28 -6.00 18.11
CA ASN A 164 3.96 -7.03 18.88
C ASN A 164 5.11 -7.70 18.12
N GLU A 165 5.08 -7.65 16.78
CA GLU A 165 6.04 -8.36 15.93
C GLU A 165 7.16 -7.46 15.36
N VAL A 166 7.11 -6.16 15.60
CA VAL A 166 8.15 -5.21 15.13
C VAL A 166 9.25 -5.04 16.19
#